data_56aa5e4415c13cf098215bf8de466976
#
_entry.id   56aa5e4415c13cf098215bf8de466976
#
_cell.length_a   1.000
_cell.length_b   1.000
_cell.length_c   1.000
_cell.angle_alpha   90.00
_cell.angle_beta   90.00
_cell.angle_gamma   90.00
#
_symmetry.space_group_name_H-M   'P 1'
#
loop_
_entity.id
_entity.type
_entity.pdbx_description
1 polymer ?
#
loop_
_entity_poly.entity_id
_entity_poly.type
_entity_poly.pdbx_seq_one_letter_code
_entity_poly.pdbx_strand_id
1 'polypeptide(L)'
;CKLGNNIIISNASQIAGEVVIDDFAILSGGVLCHQFSHIGSHVMIQGGSQINKDIPPFIKVGHTPIAFAGINTVGLRRRNFSDEAVALIQEVYRCIYMAGMNTSDALKYIEDNIPATPERDEIVRFVRNSERGIVRGIK
;
A
#
# COMPACT_ATOMS: atom_id res chain seq x y z
N CYS A 1 -11.72 -4.47 14.31
CA CYS A 1 -11.29 -4.13 12.93
C CYS A 1 -12.08 -2.94 12.41
N LYS A 2 -11.44 -2.11 11.62
CA LYS A 2 -12.10 -1.02 10.92
C LYS A 2 -11.96 -1.25 9.42
N LEU A 3 -13.08 -1.51 8.76
CA LEU A 3 -13.09 -1.84 7.33
C LEU A 3 -13.76 -0.72 6.54
N GLY A 4 -13.12 -0.30 5.47
CA GLY A 4 -13.70 0.63 4.49
C GLY A 4 -14.72 -0.05 3.59
N ASN A 5 -14.93 0.52 2.41
CA ASN A 5 -15.94 0.06 1.45
C ASN A 5 -15.30 -0.78 0.34
N ASN A 6 -16.11 -1.71 -0.22
CA ASN A 6 -15.72 -2.52 -1.38
C ASN A 6 -14.43 -3.34 -1.16
N ILE A 7 -14.28 -3.89 0.05
CA ILE A 7 -13.14 -4.71 0.42
C ILE A 7 -13.46 -6.17 0.08
N ILE A 8 -12.48 -6.88 -0.49
CA ILE A 8 -12.59 -8.31 -0.76
C ILE A 8 -11.60 -9.06 0.11
N ILE A 9 -12.11 -9.94 0.96
CA ILE A 9 -11.29 -10.80 1.82
C ILE A 9 -11.64 -12.25 1.48
N SER A 10 -10.67 -12.97 0.93
CA SER A 10 -10.89 -14.34 0.49
C SER A 10 -10.79 -15.35 1.65
N ASN A 11 -11.11 -16.61 1.34
CA ASN A 11 -11.22 -17.67 2.33
C ASN A 11 -9.94 -17.87 3.14
N ALA A 12 -10.11 -18.30 4.37
CA ALA A 12 -9.03 -18.64 5.31
C ALA A 12 -8.12 -17.44 5.67
N SER A 13 -8.51 -16.21 5.33
CA SER A 13 -7.80 -15.02 5.81
C SER A 13 -8.16 -14.74 7.26
N GLN A 14 -7.18 -14.31 8.05
CA GLN A 14 -7.37 -13.98 9.46
C GLN A 14 -6.92 -12.55 9.72
N ILE A 15 -7.80 -11.78 10.34
CA ILE A 15 -7.56 -10.37 10.64
C ILE A 15 -7.61 -10.18 12.14
N ALA A 16 -6.46 -9.84 12.74
CA ALA A 16 -6.37 -9.63 14.19
C ALA A 16 -7.07 -8.33 14.59
N GLY A 17 -7.19 -8.10 15.90
CA GLY A 17 -7.82 -6.90 16.43
C GLY A 17 -7.09 -5.61 16.05
N GLU A 18 -7.82 -4.51 16.03
CA GLU A 18 -7.27 -3.16 15.77
C GLU A 18 -6.61 -3.03 14.38
N VAL A 19 -7.00 -3.84 13.40
CA VAL A 19 -6.54 -3.71 12.01
C VAL A 19 -7.46 -2.74 11.29
N VAL A 20 -6.86 -1.83 10.49
CA VAL A 20 -7.59 -0.91 9.61
C VAL A 20 -7.34 -1.32 8.17
N ILE A 21 -8.42 -1.48 7.39
CA ILE A 21 -8.34 -1.80 5.96
C ILE A 21 -9.13 -0.75 5.20
N ASP A 22 -8.45 -0.02 4.33
CA ASP A 22 -9.07 1.07 3.57
C ASP A 22 -9.82 0.55 2.34
N ASP A 23 -10.51 1.46 1.65
CA ASP A 23 -11.41 1.12 0.55
C ASP A 23 -10.71 0.36 -0.60
N PHE A 24 -11.44 -0.57 -1.20
CA PHE A 24 -11.02 -1.31 -2.40
C PHE A 24 -9.79 -2.21 -2.21
N ALA A 25 -9.40 -2.51 -0.98
CA ALA A 25 -8.32 -3.46 -0.75
C ALA A 25 -8.79 -4.88 -1.05
N ILE A 26 -7.88 -5.71 -1.59
CA ILE A 26 -8.15 -7.12 -1.91
C ILE A 26 -7.14 -7.98 -1.17
N LEU A 27 -7.63 -8.84 -0.29
CA LEU A 27 -6.83 -9.81 0.43
C LEU A 27 -7.11 -11.19 -0.15
N SER A 28 -6.13 -11.78 -0.80
CA SER A 28 -6.25 -13.14 -1.37
C SER A 28 -6.29 -14.18 -0.26
N GLY A 29 -6.56 -15.43 -0.62
CA GLY A 29 -6.78 -16.48 0.37
C GLY A 29 -5.63 -16.70 1.33
N GLY A 30 -5.93 -16.93 2.61
CA GLY A 30 -4.93 -17.25 3.60
C GLY A 30 -4.06 -16.10 4.07
N VAL A 31 -4.48 -14.85 3.85
CA VAL A 31 -3.74 -13.68 4.34
C VAL A 31 -3.92 -13.56 5.86
N LEU A 32 -2.82 -13.33 6.56
CA LEU A 32 -2.83 -13.14 8.02
C LEU A 32 -2.39 -11.70 8.33
N CYS A 33 -3.30 -10.90 8.89
CA CYS A 33 -3.00 -9.53 9.29
C CYS A 33 -2.75 -9.46 10.79
N HIS A 34 -1.56 -9.03 11.17
CA HIS A 34 -1.20 -8.87 12.58
C HIS A 34 -1.92 -7.66 13.17
N GLN A 35 -2.11 -7.68 14.49
CA GLN A 35 -2.77 -6.62 15.23
C GLN A 35 -2.11 -5.26 14.96
N PHE A 36 -2.94 -4.22 14.86
CA PHE A 36 -2.54 -2.83 14.61
C PHE A 36 -2.01 -2.53 13.21
N SER A 37 -2.07 -3.48 12.27
CA SER A 37 -1.67 -3.23 10.90
C SER A 37 -2.69 -2.31 10.20
N HIS A 38 -2.20 -1.48 9.28
CA HIS A 38 -3.04 -0.64 8.43
C HIS A 38 -2.77 -0.97 6.97
N ILE A 39 -3.81 -1.33 6.24
CA ILE A 39 -3.74 -1.64 4.81
C ILE A 39 -4.40 -0.51 4.05
N GLY A 40 -3.64 0.14 3.18
CA GLY A 40 -4.11 1.30 2.41
C GLY A 40 -5.12 0.94 1.33
N SER A 41 -5.70 1.96 0.71
CA SER A 41 -6.71 1.79 -0.32
C SER A 41 -6.11 1.17 -1.58
N HIS A 42 -6.92 0.42 -2.32
CA HIS A 42 -6.53 -0.17 -3.61
C HIS A 42 -5.33 -1.12 -3.54
N VAL A 43 -5.01 -1.64 -2.36
CA VAL A 43 -3.91 -2.59 -2.17
C VAL A 43 -4.37 -3.98 -2.57
N MET A 44 -3.47 -4.74 -3.19
CA MET A 44 -3.69 -6.16 -3.46
C MET A 44 -2.64 -7.00 -2.75
N ILE A 45 -3.08 -7.93 -1.91
CA ILE A 45 -2.20 -8.78 -1.10
C ILE A 45 -2.24 -10.20 -1.61
N GLN A 46 -1.07 -10.73 -1.96
CA GLN A 46 -0.90 -12.09 -2.45
C GLN A 46 -1.33 -13.13 -1.39
N GLY A 47 -1.91 -14.23 -1.84
CA GLY A 47 -2.36 -15.30 -0.95
C GLY A 47 -1.26 -15.85 -0.07
N GLY A 48 -1.61 -16.19 1.16
CA GLY A 48 -0.68 -16.74 2.14
C GLY A 48 0.26 -15.74 2.78
N SER A 49 0.12 -14.44 2.48
CA SER A 49 1.02 -13.41 3.02
C SER A 49 0.75 -13.14 4.49
N GLN A 50 1.80 -12.84 5.24
CA GLN A 50 1.71 -12.39 6.63
C GLN A 50 2.01 -10.91 6.70
N ILE A 51 1.04 -10.12 7.17
CA ILE A 51 1.13 -8.67 7.22
C ILE A 51 1.55 -8.24 8.63
N ASN A 52 2.77 -7.76 8.77
CA ASN A 52 3.32 -7.28 10.04
C ASN A 52 3.83 -5.84 9.98
N LYS A 53 3.68 -5.19 8.83
CA LYS A 53 3.98 -3.78 8.62
C LYS A 53 2.79 -3.13 7.94
N ASP A 54 2.73 -1.80 7.94
CA ASP A 54 1.68 -1.10 7.24
C ASP A 54 1.90 -1.17 5.73
N ILE A 55 0.80 -1.29 4.99
CA ILE A 55 0.84 -1.41 3.53
C ILE A 55 0.30 -0.12 2.93
N PRO A 56 1.16 0.73 2.33
CA PRO A 56 0.69 1.99 1.77
C PRO A 56 -0.23 1.77 0.56
N PRO A 57 -1.05 2.77 0.20
CA PRO A 57 -2.09 2.57 -0.83
C PRO A 57 -1.53 2.33 -2.23
N PHE A 58 -2.37 1.74 -3.09
CA PHE A 58 -2.16 1.56 -4.53
C PHE A 58 -1.13 0.51 -4.94
N ILE A 59 -0.62 -0.31 -4.03
CA ILE A 59 0.45 -1.25 -4.36
C ILE A 59 -0.01 -2.71 -4.27
N LYS A 60 0.81 -3.59 -4.84
CA LYS A 60 0.73 -5.03 -4.61
C LYS A 60 1.84 -5.43 -3.65
N VAL A 61 1.55 -6.39 -2.80
CA VAL A 61 2.54 -6.96 -1.91
C VAL A 61 2.47 -8.48 -1.94
N GLY A 62 3.60 -9.10 -1.71
CA GLY A 62 3.72 -10.56 -1.68
C GLY A 62 5.07 -10.97 -1.16
N HIS A 63 5.48 -12.18 -1.51
CA HIS A 63 6.74 -12.78 -1.10
C HIS A 63 6.78 -13.20 0.37
N THR A 64 7.82 -13.90 0.72
CA THR A 64 8.12 -14.36 2.09
C THR A 64 9.60 -14.06 2.36
N PRO A 65 9.92 -13.10 3.25
CA PRO A 65 9.02 -12.20 3.95
C PRO A 65 8.33 -11.21 3.00
N ILE A 66 7.21 -10.63 3.47
CA ILE A 66 6.39 -9.75 2.63
C ILE A 66 7.17 -8.52 2.16
N ALA A 67 6.97 -8.14 0.92
CA ALA A 67 7.65 -7.01 0.29
C ALA A 67 6.78 -6.33 -0.76
N PHE A 68 7.12 -5.08 -1.07
CA PHE A 68 6.51 -4.33 -2.17
C PHE A 68 6.75 -5.06 -3.50
N ALA A 69 5.68 -5.33 -4.23
CA ALA A 69 5.74 -6.09 -5.48
C ALA A 69 5.29 -5.27 -6.70
N GLY A 70 5.28 -3.95 -6.57
CA GLY A 70 4.89 -3.05 -7.65
C GLY A 70 3.55 -2.37 -7.39
N ILE A 71 3.12 -1.56 -8.36
CA ILE A 71 1.86 -0.85 -8.31
C ILE A 71 0.73 -1.79 -8.74
N ASN A 72 -0.43 -1.68 -8.12
CA ASN A 72 -1.62 -2.46 -8.48
C ASN A 72 -2.27 -1.89 -9.75
N THR A 73 -1.54 -1.91 -10.86
CA THR A 73 -1.94 -1.27 -12.11
C THR A 73 -3.28 -1.79 -12.62
N VAL A 74 -3.47 -3.11 -12.58
CA VAL A 74 -4.71 -3.73 -13.05
C VAL A 74 -5.91 -3.25 -12.25
N GLY A 75 -5.81 -3.25 -10.92
CA GLY A 75 -6.91 -2.78 -10.07
C GLY A 75 -7.19 -1.30 -10.26
N LEU A 76 -6.17 -0.48 -10.38
CA LEU A 76 -6.34 0.96 -10.59
C LEU A 76 -7.04 1.25 -11.91
N ARG A 77 -6.65 0.57 -13.00
CA ARG A 77 -7.28 0.76 -14.31
C ARG A 77 -8.72 0.27 -14.31
N ARG A 78 -9.01 -0.82 -13.63
CA ARG A 78 -10.40 -1.30 -13.49
C ARG A 78 -11.29 -0.27 -12.78
N ARG A 79 -10.72 0.57 -11.94
CA ARG A 79 -11.45 1.60 -11.19
C ARG A 79 -11.32 2.97 -11.85
N ASN A 80 -10.95 3.00 -13.13
CA ASN A 80 -10.92 4.21 -13.97
C ASN A 80 -9.88 5.25 -13.55
N PHE A 81 -8.79 4.83 -12.92
CA PHE A 81 -7.65 5.73 -12.71
C PHE A 81 -7.04 6.09 -14.07
N SER A 82 -6.76 7.37 -14.26
CA SER A 82 -6.14 7.83 -15.51
C SER A 82 -4.72 7.33 -15.64
N ASP A 83 -4.19 7.30 -16.88
CA ASP A 83 -2.80 6.94 -17.10
C ASP A 83 -1.85 7.90 -16.39
N GLU A 84 -2.20 9.19 -16.33
CA GLU A 84 -1.43 10.20 -15.60
C GLU A 84 -1.40 9.90 -14.11
N ALA A 85 -2.54 9.51 -13.53
CA ALA A 85 -2.59 9.17 -12.11
C ALA A 85 -1.76 7.94 -11.80
N VAL A 86 -1.83 6.90 -12.64
CA VAL A 86 -1.02 5.69 -12.47
C VAL A 86 0.46 6.02 -12.58
N ALA A 87 0.85 6.83 -13.57
CA ALA A 87 2.24 7.24 -13.75
C ALA A 87 2.76 8.03 -12.55
N LEU A 88 1.95 8.91 -11.99
CA LEU A 88 2.32 9.68 -10.80
C LEU A 88 2.51 8.77 -9.59
N ILE A 89 1.62 7.81 -9.39
CA ILE A 89 1.73 6.83 -8.31
C ILE A 89 3.03 6.03 -8.45
N GLN A 90 3.36 5.59 -9.66
CA GLN A 90 4.60 4.87 -9.93
C GLN A 90 5.81 5.72 -9.58
N GLU A 91 5.82 7.01 -9.94
CA GLU A 91 6.93 7.91 -9.63
C GLU A 91 7.09 8.11 -8.12
N VAL A 92 5.98 8.26 -7.39
CA VAL A 92 6.01 8.40 -5.93
C VAL A 92 6.68 7.16 -5.30
N TYR A 93 6.27 5.97 -5.71
CA TYR A 93 6.84 4.75 -5.13
C TYR A 93 8.27 4.48 -5.60
N ARG A 94 8.64 4.93 -6.79
CA ARG A 94 10.04 4.90 -7.21
C ARG A 94 10.90 5.70 -6.24
N CYS A 95 10.45 6.86 -5.82
CA CYS A 95 11.17 7.68 -4.85
C CYS A 95 11.28 6.99 -3.48
N ILE A 96 10.22 6.31 -3.05
CA ILE A 96 10.20 5.65 -1.74
C ILE A 96 11.12 4.43 -1.71
N TYR A 97 11.07 3.59 -2.77
CA TYR A 97 11.70 2.27 -2.73
C TYR A 97 12.97 2.15 -3.56
N MET A 98 13.17 2.98 -4.58
CA MET A 98 14.22 2.75 -5.58
C MET A 98 15.25 3.86 -5.68
N ALA A 99 15.06 4.99 -5.02
CA ALA A 99 15.96 6.14 -5.15
C ALA A 99 17.09 6.16 -4.12
N GLY A 100 17.16 5.17 -3.23
CA GLY A 100 18.22 5.08 -2.23
C GLY A 100 18.11 6.07 -1.08
N MET A 101 17.03 6.82 -0.99
CA MET A 101 16.78 7.74 0.12
C MET A 101 16.12 7.02 1.30
N ASN A 102 16.32 7.53 2.52
CA ASN A 102 15.49 7.05 3.62
C ASN A 102 14.06 7.58 3.47
N THR A 103 13.14 7.05 4.24
CA THR A 103 11.71 7.37 4.09
C THR A 103 11.44 8.86 4.28
N SER A 104 12.02 9.50 5.30
CA SER A 104 11.79 10.92 5.55
C SER A 104 12.27 11.79 4.41
N ASP A 105 13.46 11.51 3.86
CA ASP A 105 14.02 12.25 2.73
C ASP A 105 13.20 12.01 1.47
N ALA A 106 12.73 10.78 1.25
CA ALA A 106 11.88 10.46 0.11
C ALA A 106 10.57 11.24 0.14
N LEU A 107 9.91 11.32 1.30
CA LEU A 107 8.68 12.09 1.44
C LEU A 107 8.91 13.57 1.15
N LYS A 108 10.00 14.13 1.65
CA LYS A 108 10.34 15.54 1.39
C LYS A 108 10.59 15.78 -0.10
N TYR A 109 11.34 14.91 -0.75
CA TYR A 109 11.58 14.99 -2.18
C TYR A 109 10.28 14.95 -2.97
N ILE A 110 9.37 14.04 -2.60
CA ILE A 110 8.08 13.90 -3.26
C ILE A 110 7.26 15.19 -3.13
N GLU A 111 7.20 15.75 -1.93
CA GLU A 111 6.44 16.99 -1.71
C GLU A 111 7.03 18.17 -2.48
N ASP A 112 8.35 18.23 -2.64
CA ASP A 112 9.03 19.32 -3.32
C ASP A 112 8.99 19.19 -4.84
N ASN A 113 8.95 17.98 -5.39
CA ASN A 113 9.19 17.72 -6.80
C ASN A 113 8.04 17.08 -7.57
N ILE A 114 7.08 16.46 -6.89
CA ILE A 114 5.94 15.82 -7.54
C ILE A 114 4.68 16.65 -7.30
N PRO A 115 3.89 16.95 -8.36
CA PRO A 115 2.69 17.78 -8.20
C PRO A 115 1.72 17.23 -7.17
N ALA A 116 1.08 18.12 -6.43
CA ALA A 116 0.08 17.76 -5.44
C ALA A 116 -1.16 17.19 -6.13
N THR A 117 -1.48 15.94 -5.86
CA THR A 117 -2.69 15.28 -6.31
C THR A 117 -3.29 14.51 -5.13
N PRO A 118 -4.59 14.14 -5.19
CA PRO A 118 -5.16 13.33 -4.11
C PRO A 118 -4.37 12.05 -3.84
N GLU A 119 -3.89 11.39 -4.89
CA GLU A 119 -3.12 10.14 -4.78
C GLU A 119 -1.77 10.37 -4.11
N ARG A 120 -1.02 11.40 -4.54
CA ARG A 120 0.25 11.74 -3.90
C ARG A 120 0.05 12.05 -2.42
N ASP A 121 -0.94 12.85 -2.12
CA ASP A 121 -1.20 13.29 -0.76
C ASP A 121 -1.64 12.11 0.13
N GLU A 122 -2.42 11.19 -0.40
CA GLU A 122 -2.83 10.00 0.33
C GLU A 122 -1.61 9.13 0.69
N ILE A 123 -0.70 8.91 -0.27
CA ILE A 123 0.51 8.11 -0.04
C ILE A 123 1.39 8.78 1.02
N VAL A 124 1.66 10.06 0.86
CA VAL A 124 2.53 10.79 1.79
C VAL A 124 1.95 10.78 3.20
N ARG A 125 0.65 11.04 3.33
CA ARG A 125 -0.02 11.04 4.62
C ARG A 125 0.04 9.66 5.27
N PHE A 126 -0.23 8.61 4.50
CA PHE A 126 -0.20 7.24 5.01
C PHE A 126 1.20 6.88 5.55
N VAL A 127 2.23 7.13 4.74
CA VAL A 127 3.60 6.77 5.12
C VAL A 127 4.06 7.59 6.32
N ARG A 128 3.74 8.89 6.35
CA ARG A 128 4.12 9.77 7.46
C ARG A 128 3.46 9.36 8.76
N ASN A 129 2.23 8.86 8.71
CA ASN A 129 1.47 8.47 9.89
C ASN A 129 1.72 7.03 10.33
N SER A 130 2.51 6.27 9.60
CA SER A 130 2.79 4.88 9.93
C SER A 130 3.80 4.80 11.07
N GLU A 131 3.35 4.39 12.26
CA GLU A 131 4.20 4.21 13.43
C GLU A 131 4.99 2.91 13.36
N ARG A 132 4.42 1.88 12.74
CA ARG A 132 5.06 0.56 12.62
C ARG A 132 6.10 0.51 11.51
N GLY A 133 6.07 1.49 10.60
CA GLY A 133 6.81 1.42 9.36
C GLY A 133 6.03 0.73 8.27
N ILE A 134 6.40 1.00 7.01
CA ILE A 134 5.74 0.42 5.85
C ILE A 134 6.49 -0.83 5.38
N VAL A 135 5.79 -1.65 4.55
CA VAL A 135 6.39 -2.84 3.95
C VAL A 135 7.66 -2.45 3.19
N ARG A 136 8.67 -3.32 3.24
CA ARG A 136 9.96 -3.07 2.60
C ARG A 136 9.89 -3.27 1.09
N GLY A 137 10.87 -2.68 0.37
CA GLY A 137 11.03 -2.93 -1.05
C GLY A 137 11.72 -4.28 -1.31
N ILE A 138 11.67 -4.71 -2.57
CA ILE A 138 12.42 -5.87 -3.04
C ILE A 138 13.84 -5.41 -3.36
N LYS A 139 14.81 -6.16 -2.90
CA LYS A 139 16.20 -5.90 -3.23
C LYS A 139 16.65 -6.78 -4.39
#